data_c484ea1ef797bde20f82e370203f07bc
#
_entry.id   c484ea1ef797bde20f82e370203f07bc
#
_cell.length_a   1.000
_cell.length_b   1.000
_cell.length_c   1.000
_cell.angle_alpha   90.00
_cell.angle_beta   90.00
_cell.angle_gamma   90.00
#
_symmetry.space_group_name_H-M   'P 1'
#
loop_
_entity.id
_entity.type
_entity.pdbx_description
1 polymer ?
#
loop_
_entity_poly.entity_id
_entity_poly.type
_entity_poly.pdbx_seq_one_letter_code
_entity_poly.pdbx_strand_id
1 'polypeptide(L)'
;MPTVDVYNADGKVVSTMELNDSVFGVKVNKDVMHEVVVNYLANQRQGTQSTLTRTEVRGGGIKPWRQKGTGRARQGSIRAPQWVGGGVAIGPKPRDYSY
;
A
#
# COMPACT_ATOMS: atom_id res chain seq x y z
N MET A 1 -39.94 11.61 -2.81
CA MET A 1 -38.56 11.98 -2.49
C MET A 1 -38.19 11.42 -1.11
N PRO A 2 -37.02 10.83 -0.93
CA PRO A 2 -36.62 10.34 0.39
C PRO A 2 -36.48 11.49 1.37
N THR A 3 -36.95 11.29 2.60
CA THR A 3 -36.84 12.25 3.68
C THR A 3 -36.01 11.66 4.83
N VAL A 4 -35.20 12.49 5.47
CA VAL A 4 -34.38 12.09 6.60
C VAL A 4 -34.58 13.05 7.78
N ASP A 5 -34.39 12.54 8.98
CA ASP A 5 -34.43 13.36 10.19
C ASP A 5 -33.11 14.11 10.37
N VAL A 6 -33.22 15.36 10.77
CA VAL A 6 -32.05 16.20 11.10
C VAL A 6 -31.90 16.24 12.63
N TYR A 7 -30.70 15.87 13.10
CA TYR A 7 -30.39 15.81 14.54
C TYR A 7 -29.50 16.99 14.95
N ASN A 8 -29.68 17.42 16.19
CA ASN A 8 -28.79 18.40 16.82
C ASN A 8 -27.58 17.68 17.49
N ALA A 9 -26.70 18.46 18.12
CA ALA A 9 -25.55 17.94 18.84
C ALA A 9 -25.91 17.02 20.03
N ASP A 10 -27.10 17.15 20.57
CA ASP A 10 -27.61 16.32 21.68
C ASP A 10 -28.30 15.03 21.22
N GLY A 11 -28.35 14.81 19.89
CA GLY A 11 -28.95 13.61 19.30
C GLY A 11 -30.48 13.67 19.22
N LYS A 12 -31.08 14.83 19.33
CA LYS A 12 -32.54 15.02 19.23
C LYS A 12 -32.91 15.46 17.81
N VAL A 13 -34.01 14.91 17.29
CA VAL A 13 -34.56 15.32 16.01
C VAL A 13 -35.11 16.73 16.09
N VAL A 14 -34.64 17.66 15.28
CA VAL A 14 -35.07 19.06 15.24
C VAL A 14 -35.88 19.40 14.00
N SER A 15 -35.66 18.69 12.88
CA SER A 15 -36.38 18.91 11.63
C SER A 15 -36.26 17.69 10.72
N THR A 16 -36.89 17.77 9.55
CA THR A 16 -36.75 16.79 8.47
C THR A 16 -36.21 17.47 7.24
N MET A 17 -35.49 16.73 6.41
CA MET A 17 -34.93 17.22 5.14
C MET A 17 -35.34 16.29 4.00
N GLU A 18 -35.79 16.89 2.91
CA GLU A 18 -36.04 16.16 1.67
C GLU A 18 -34.76 16.05 0.87
N LEU A 19 -34.50 14.84 0.34
CA LEU A 19 -33.33 14.56 -0.50
C LEU A 19 -33.75 14.43 -1.95
N ASN A 20 -32.86 14.80 -2.85
CA ASN A 20 -33.11 14.73 -4.29
C ASN A 20 -33.07 13.28 -4.77
N ASP A 21 -34.11 12.83 -5.44
CA ASP A 21 -34.24 11.46 -5.98
C ASP A 21 -33.13 11.11 -6.98
N SER A 22 -32.66 12.08 -7.76
CA SER A 22 -31.62 11.84 -8.76
C SER A 22 -30.28 11.43 -8.14
N VAL A 23 -30.08 11.74 -6.88
CA VAL A 23 -28.86 11.43 -6.12
C VAL A 23 -29.10 10.32 -5.09
N PHE A 24 -30.14 10.46 -4.29
CA PHE A 24 -30.39 9.62 -3.11
C PHE A 24 -31.50 8.58 -3.31
N GLY A 25 -32.28 8.69 -4.38
CA GLY A 25 -33.37 7.76 -4.70
C GLY A 25 -33.01 6.71 -5.77
N VAL A 26 -31.74 6.63 -6.15
CA VAL A 26 -31.28 5.69 -7.19
C VAL A 26 -31.19 4.26 -6.69
N LYS A 27 -31.26 3.30 -7.62
CA LYS A 27 -31.06 1.89 -7.29
C LYS A 27 -29.64 1.66 -6.77
N VAL A 28 -29.53 0.91 -5.68
CA VAL A 28 -28.24 0.56 -5.08
C VAL A 28 -27.41 -0.28 -6.06
N ASN A 29 -26.18 0.15 -6.32
CA ASN A 29 -25.20 -0.59 -7.11
C ASN A 29 -24.06 -1.03 -6.20
N LYS A 30 -24.04 -2.29 -5.83
CA LYS A 30 -23.06 -2.86 -4.90
C LYS A 30 -21.64 -2.86 -5.49
N ASP A 31 -21.51 -3.04 -6.79
CA ASP A 31 -20.20 -3.07 -7.44
C ASP A 31 -19.52 -1.70 -7.39
N VAL A 32 -20.27 -0.65 -7.66
CA VAL A 32 -19.77 0.73 -7.55
C VAL A 32 -19.43 1.07 -6.10
N MET A 33 -20.25 0.65 -5.16
CA MET A 33 -19.97 0.84 -3.72
C MET A 33 -18.66 0.18 -3.32
N HIS A 34 -18.43 -1.04 -3.79
CA HIS A 34 -17.17 -1.76 -3.55
C HIS A 34 -15.96 -1.01 -4.13
N GLU A 35 -16.06 -0.53 -5.35
CA GLU A 35 -14.99 0.25 -5.98
C GLU A 35 -14.66 1.52 -5.19
N VAL A 36 -15.67 2.22 -4.71
CA VAL A 36 -15.48 3.44 -3.90
C VAL A 36 -14.81 3.12 -2.57
N VAL A 37 -15.19 2.04 -1.91
CA VAL A 37 -14.56 1.60 -0.65
C VAL A 37 -13.10 1.23 -0.88
N VAL A 38 -12.80 0.47 -1.92
CA VAL A 38 -11.42 0.09 -2.28
C VAL A 38 -10.58 1.33 -2.57
N ASN A 39 -11.11 2.29 -3.32
CA ASN A 39 -10.46 3.57 -3.60
C ASN A 39 -10.17 4.35 -2.30
N TYR A 40 -11.14 4.46 -1.41
CA TYR A 40 -10.98 5.16 -0.13
C TYR A 40 -9.87 4.51 0.72
N LEU A 41 -9.87 3.18 0.83
CA LEU A 41 -8.84 2.46 1.59
C LEU A 41 -7.45 2.61 0.96
N ALA A 42 -7.36 2.58 -0.37
CA ALA A 42 -6.10 2.80 -1.07
C ALA A 42 -5.55 4.21 -0.83
N ASN A 43 -6.43 5.22 -0.82
CA ASN A 43 -6.03 6.62 -0.59
C ASN A 43 -5.56 6.88 0.84
N GLN A 44 -5.90 6.01 1.80
CA GLN A 44 -5.42 6.10 3.17
C GLN A 44 -4.03 5.50 3.37
N ARG A 45 -3.53 4.73 2.41
CA ARG A 45 -2.21 4.08 2.53
C ARG A 45 -1.11 5.12 2.40
N GLN A 46 -0.19 5.14 3.37
CA GLN A 46 0.94 6.06 3.39
C GLN A 46 2.00 5.71 2.35
N GLY A 47 2.25 4.43 2.12
CA GLY A 47 3.16 3.95 1.10
C GLY A 47 4.64 4.26 1.34
N THR A 48 5.05 4.36 2.60
CA THR A 48 6.44 4.73 2.97
C THR A 48 7.33 3.52 3.25
N GLN A 49 6.83 2.31 3.07
CA GLN A 49 7.63 1.09 3.24
C GLN A 49 8.80 1.11 2.25
N SER A 50 9.98 0.70 2.71
CA SER A 50 11.18 0.67 1.87
C SER A 50 12.15 -0.40 2.35
N THR A 51 12.81 -1.03 1.41
CA THR A 51 13.90 -1.97 1.66
C THR A 51 15.11 -1.57 0.83
N LEU A 52 16.29 -2.02 1.25
CA LEU A 52 17.52 -1.76 0.52
C LEU A 52 17.81 -2.89 -0.46
N THR A 53 18.07 -2.55 -1.71
CA THR A 53 18.58 -3.50 -2.71
C THR A 53 20.07 -3.79 -2.46
N ARG A 54 20.62 -4.79 -3.13
CA ARG A 54 22.01 -5.15 -2.96
C ARG A 54 23.01 -4.03 -3.30
N THR A 55 22.62 -3.10 -4.14
CA THR A 55 23.43 -1.93 -4.51
C THR A 55 23.36 -0.82 -3.47
N GLU A 56 22.28 -0.76 -2.71
CA GLU A 56 22.03 0.26 -1.68
C GLU A 56 22.60 -0.14 -0.32
N VAL A 57 22.78 -1.44 -0.07
CA VAL A 57 23.35 -1.94 1.19
C VAL A 57 24.83 -1.64 1.23
N ARG A 58 25.31 -1.13 2.35
CA ARG A 58 26.73 -0.83 2.54
C ARG A 58 27.60 -2.09 2.48
N GLY A 59 28.67 -2.03 1.73
CA GLY A 59 29.67 -3.09 1.65
C GLY A 59 29.51 -3.98 0.42
N GLY A 60 30.26 -5.06 0.39
CA GLY A 60 30.19 -6.05 -0.69
C GLY A 60 30.86 -5.63 -1.97
N GLY A 61 31.75 -4.63 -1.94
CA GLY A 61 32.47 -4.14 -3.12
C GLY A 61 33.54 -5.08 -3.65
N ILE A 62 33.93 -6.07 -2.87
CA ILE A 62 34.93 -7.07 -3.28
C ILE A 62 34.31 -8.45 -3.35
N LYS A 63 34.87 -9.29 -4.22
CA LYS A 63 34.48 -10.69 -4.33
C LYS A 63 34.93 -11.44 -3.08
N PRO A 64 34.03 -12.22 -2.39
CA PRO A 64 34.36 -12.90 -1.13
C PRO A 64 35.55 -13.87 -1.23
N TRP A 65 35.68 -14.56 -2.36
CA TRP A 65 36.79 -15.45 -2.67
C TRP A 65 36.94 -15.61 -4.18
N ARG A 66 38.05 -16.20 -4.58
CA ARG A 66 38.34 -16.40 -6.02
C ARG A 66 37.30 -17.32 -6.67
N GLN A 67 37.13 -17.18 -7.97
CA GLN A 67 36.16 -17.90 -8.78
C GLN A 67 36.37 -19.42 -8.77
N LYS A 68 37.61 -19.86 -8.71
CA LYS A 68 37.99 -21.28 -8.74
C LYS A 68 39.02 -21.63 -7.68
N GLY A 69 39.08 -22.91 -7.30
CA GLY A 69 40.15 -23.46 -6.45
C GLY A 69 39.88 -23.41 -4.97
N THR A 70 38.70 -22.96 -4.53
CA THR A 70 38.32 -22.94 -3.11
C THR A 70 37.45 -24.13 -2.70
N GLY A 71 36.86 -24.83 -3.67
CA GLY A 71 35.87 -25.89 -3.43
C GLY A 71 34.52 -25.37 -2.91
N ARG A 72 34.33 -24.02 -2.81
CA ARG A 72 33.11 -23.37 -2.36
C ARG A 72 32.27 -22.87 -3.55
N ALA A 73 30.99 -22.65 -3.31
CA ALA A 73 30.11 -22.07 -4.31
C ALA A 73 30.62 -20.70 -4.74
N ARG A 74 30.44 -20.38 -6.01
CA ARG A 74 30.83 -19.08 -6.58
C ARG A 74 29.99 -17.96 -5.99
N GLN A 75 30.63 -16.90 -5.51
CA GLN A 75 29.98 -15.73 -4.94
C GLN A 75 30.63 -14.46 -5.46
N GLY A 76 29.80 -13.45 -5.73
CA GLY A 76 30.27 -12.16 -6.24
C GLY A 76 30.27 -11.04 -5.20
N SER A 77 29.40 -11.14 -4.20
CA SER A 77 29.28 -10.12 -3.15
C SER A 77 28.66 -10.71 -1.90
N ILE A 78 29.10 -10.25 -0.74
CA ILE A 78 28.47 -10.59 0.56
C ILE A 78 27.15 -9.86 0.77
N ARG A 79 26.79 -8.93 -0.09
CA ARG A 79 25.51 -8.19 -0.04
C ARG A 79 24.50 -8.71 -1.06
N ALA A 80 24.78 -9.85 -1.69
CA ALA A 80 23.83 -10.53 -2.55
C ALA A 80 22.58 -10.97 -1.76
N PRO A 81 21.41 -11.10 -2.41
CA PRO A 81 20.16 -11.39 -1.69
C PRO A 81 20.12 -12.69 -0.90
N GLN A 82 20.93 -13.69 -1.29
CA GLN A 82 21.00 -14.98 -0.60
C GLN A 82 21.85 -14.95 0.66
N TRP A 83 22.55 -13.85 0.93
CA TRP A 83 23.41 -13.70 2.11
C TRP A 83 22.67 -13.08 3.26
N VAL A 84 22.99 -13.51 4.49
CA VAL A 84 22.57 -12.83 5.71
C VAL A 84 23.24 -11.44 5.74
N GLY A 85 22.43 -10.41 5.91
CA GLY A 85 22.91 -9.03 5.82
C GLY A 85 23.01 -8.50 4.39
N GLY A 86 22.62 -9.28 3.39
CA GLY A 86 22.53 -8.83 2.00
C GLY A 86 21.29 -7.99 1.72
N GLY A 87 21.18 -7.48 0.50
CA GLY A 87 20.02 -6.71 0.07
C GLY A 87 18.79 -7.57 -0.21
N VAL A 88 17.66 -6.93 -0.44
CA VAL A 88 16.40 -7.57 -0.81
C VAL A 88 16.25 -7.50 -2.34
N ALA A 89 15.97 -8.64 -2.98
CA ALA A 89 15.89 -8.71 -4.45
C ALA A 89 14.60 -8.06 -4.98
N ILE A 90 13.46 -8.42 -4.43
CA ILE A 90 12.15 -7.89 -4.81
C ILE A 90 11.45 -7.45 -3.51
N GLY A 91 11.85 -6.30 -3.03
CA GLY A 91 11.30 -5.73 -1.82
C GLY A 91 10.43 -4.51 -2.09
N PRO A 92 9.62 -4.11 -1.11
CA PRO A 92 8.80 -2.92 -1.25
C PRO A 92 9.65 -1.66 -1.34
N LYS A 93 9.21 -0.74 -2.18
CA LYS A 93 9.74 0.62 -2.29
C LYS A 93 8.61 1.60 -2.03
N PRO A 94 8.91 2.83 -1.58
CA PRO A 94 7.87 3.83 -1.39
C PRO A 94 7.10 4.07 -2.68
N ARG A 95 5.76 4.13 -2.56
CA ARG A 95 4.90 4.41 -3.71
C ARG A 95 3.63 5.12 -3.27
N ASP A 96 3.02 5.80 -4.20
CA ASP A 96 1.71 6.42 -4.03
C ASP A 96 0.64 5.41 -4.45
N TYR A 97 -0.30 5.11 -3.54
CA TYR A 97 -1.42 4.21 -3.78
C TYR A 97 -2.72 4.95 -4.12
N SER A 98 -2.71 6.29 -4.13
CA SER A 98 -3.90 7.09 -4.38
C SER A 98 -4.35 7.04 -5.85
N TYR A 99 -5.64 7.16 -6.07
CA TYR A 99 -6.24 7.34 -7.39
C TYR A 99 -7.64 7.92 -7.30
#